data_0d779e2e0d559cc053708b0f7e8b4f82
#
_entry.id   0d779e2e0d559cc053708b0f7e8b4f82
#
_cell.length_a   1.000
_cell.length_b   1.000
_cell.length_c   1.000
_cell.angle_alpha   90.00
_cell.angle_beta   90.00
_cell.angle_gamma   90.00
#
_symmetry.space_group_name_H-M   'P 1'
#
loop_
_entity.id
_entity.type
_entity.pdbx_description
1 polymer ?
#
loop_
_entity_poly.entity_id
_entity_poly.type
_entity_poly.pdbx_seq_one_letter_code
_entity_poly.pdbx_strand_id
1 'polypeptide(L)'
;MASYNWDAVPEAEVKSFELMPEADYLLQVVDVDTTKETRNGDEMWRLTLKVMNEGKFYNRNVWDNWVFSVGGIKRIKLIRKNIGLNIVGTFQPTSEEILGRVILATVIQEEYNGKVQNKIPFDGYKMIDDLGMEQYAKGLEDEFHKAKSDMSYDADVDTEMDDVEAPF
;
A
#
# COMPACT_ATOMS: atom_id res chain seq x y z
N MET A 1 -27.16 27.62 9.55
CA MET A 1 -26.40 26.54 8.96
C MET A 1 -26.15 26.84 7.49
N ALA A 2 -24.93 26.60 7.00
CA ALA A 2 -24.60 26.82 5.60
C ALA A 2 -25.25 25.77 4.70
N SER A 3 -25.55 26.17 3.46
CA SER A 3 -26.04 25.24 2.43
C SER A 3 -24.86 24.68 1.63
N TYR A 4 -24.98 23.43 1.25
CA TYR A 4 -23.94 22.73 0.47
C TYR A 4 -24.54 22.14 -0.80
N ASN A 5 -23.75 22.15 -1.86
CA ASN A 5 -24.13 21.51 -3.12
C ASN A 5 -23.72 20.03 -3.12
N TRP A 6 -24.63 19.16 -2.75
CA TRP A 6 -24.39 17.72 -2.68
C TRP A 6 -24.21 17.08 -4.06
N ASP A 7 -24.79 17.70 -5.10
CA ASP A 7 -24.63 17.22 -6.48
C ASP A 7 -23.22 17.41 -7.02
N ALA A 8 -22.43 18.28 -6.39
CA ALA A 8 -21.02 18.48 -6.75
C ALA A 8 -20.12 17.29 -6.36
N VAL A 9 -20.61 16.40 -5.48
CA VAL A 9 -19.86 15.19 -5.08
C VAL A 9 -20.15 14.09 -6.10
N PRO A 10 -19.14 13.60 -6.86
CA PRO A 10 -19.36 12.52 -7.81
C PRO A 10 -19.87 11.25 -7.12
N GLU A 11 -20.78 10.55 -7.78
CA GLU A 11 -21.32 9.28 -7.28
C GLU A 11 -20.21 8.24 -7.04
N ALA A 12 -19.17 8.27 -7.87
CA ALA A 12 -18.01 7.37 -7.71
C ALA A 12 -17.29 7.57 -6.37
N GLU A 13 -17.19 8.81 -5.88
CA GLU A 13 -16.59 9.10 -4.57
C GLU A 13 -17.46 8.60 -3.42
N VAL A 14 -18.78 8.71 -3.56
CA VAL A 14 -19.72 8.18 -2.56
C VAL A 14 -19.62 6.67 -2.50
N LYS A 15 -19.46 5.99 -3.64
CA LYS A 15 -19.28 4.53 -3.72
C LYS A 15 -17.98 4.08 -3.09
N SER A 16 -16.98 4.94 -2.95
CA SER A 16 -15.69 4.57 -2.32
C SER A 16 -15.84 4.17 -0.86
N PHE A 17 -16.96 4.48 -0.23
CA PHE A 17 -17.24 4.06 1.15
C PHE A 17 -17.90 2.68 1.26
N GLU A 18 -18.26 2.06 0.15
CA GLU A 18 -18.78 0.69 0.18
C GLU A 18 -17.69 -0.28 0.62
N LEU A 19 -18.10 -1.31 1.39
CA LEU A 19 -17.21 -2.39 1.76
C LEU A 19 -16.90 -3.25 0.55
N MET A 20 -15.65 -3.66 0.44
CA MET A 20 -15.22 -4.62 -0.57
C MET A 20 -15.68 -6.02 -0.16
N PRO A 21 -16.18 -6.84 -1.11
CA PRO A 21 -16.45 -8.25 -0.81
C PRO A 21 -15.20 -8.98 -0.33
N GLU A 22 -15.38 -9.95 0.53
CA GLU A 22 -14.27 -10.81 0.98
C GLU A 22 -13.77 -11.64 -0.20
N ALA A 23 -12.53 -11.43 -0.60
CA ALA A 23 -11.90 -12.09 -1.73
C ALA A 23 -10.40 -11.83 -1.73
N ASP A 24 -9.70 -12.48 -2.65
CA ASP A 24 -8.30 -12.19 -2.93
C ASP A 24 -8.20 -11.07 -3.97
N TYR A 25 -7.37 -10.08 -3.68
CA TYR A 25 -7.16 -8.92 -4.55
C TYR A 25 -5.67 -8.74 -4.83
N LEU A 26 -5.38 -8.21 -6.02
CA LEU A 26 -4.05 -7.67 -6.31
C LEU A 26 -3.99 -6.26 -5.73
N LEU A 27 -3.03 -6.05 -4.85
CA LEU A 27 -2.85 -4.79 -4.12
C LEU A 27 -1.45 -4.26 -4.38
N GLN A 28 -1.34 -2.98 -4.70
CA GLN A 28 -0.04 -2.32 -4.83
C GLN A 28 0.26 -1.49 -3.60
N VAL A 29 1.46 -1.65 -3.04
CA VAL A 29 1.93 -0.83 -1.93
C VAL A 29 2.34 0.53 -2.47
N VAL A 30 1.54 1.56 -2.20
CA VAL A 30 1.78 2.91 -2.73
C VAL A 30 2.39 3.85 -1.72
N ASP A 31 2.32 3.52 -0.45
CA ASP A 31 2.95 4.31 0.62
C ASP A 31 3.26 3.42 1.83
N VAL A 32 4.35 3.73 2.52
CA VAL A 32 4.74 3.08 3.77
C VAL A 32 5.13 4.17 4.76
N ASP A 33 4.32 4.36 5.79
CA ASP A 33 4.63 5.28 6.88
C ASP A 33 5.39 4.53 7.97
N THR A 34 6.69 4.82 8.09
CA THR A 34 7.58 4.17 9.06
C THR A 34 7.72 4.96 10.37
N THR A 35 6.97 6.04 10.53
CA THR A 35 7.06 6.93 11.69
C THR A 35 6.13 6.56 12.84
N LYS A 36 5.33 5.52 12.67
CA LYS A 36 4.32 5.10 13.64
C LYS A 36 4.91 4.20 14.73
N GLU A 37 4.28 4.25 15.90
CA GLU A 37 4.57 3.36 17.02
C GLU A 37 3.26 2.84 17.61
N THR A 38 3.31 1.65 18.22
CA THR A 38 2.20 1.13 19.01
C THR A 38 2.18 1.79 20.38
N ARG A 39 1.10 1.58 21.14
CA ARG A 39 0.99 2.08 22.52
C ARG A 39 2.12 1.54 23.42
N ASN A 40 2.64 0.36 23.11
CA ASN A 40 3.73 -0.27 23.86
C ASN A 40 5.11 0.21 23.39
N GLY A 41 5.20 1.13 22.43
CA GLY A 41 6.46 1.64 21.91
C GLY A 41 7.11 0.79 20.84
N ASP A 42 6.43 -0.23 20.33
CA ASP A 42 6.94 -1.04 19.22
C ASP A 42 6.88 -0.26 17.91
N GLU A 43 7.91 -0.39 17.07
CA GLU A 43 7.91 0.17 15.73
C GLU A 43 6.75 -0.42 14.92
N MET A 44 6.08 0.42 14.15
CA MET A 44 4.96 0.01 13.31
C MET A 44 5.04 0.73 11.98
N TRP A 45 4.90 -0.05 10.89
CA TRP A 45 4.75 0.51 9.56
C TRP A 45 3.29 0.47 9.16
N ARG A 46 2.79 1.60 8.70
CA ARG A 46 1.45 1.65 8.14
C ARG A 46 1.54 1.68 6.63
N LEU A 47 1.03 0.63 5.99
CA LEU A 47 1.02 0.50 4.54
C LEU A 47 -0.30 1.02 3.98
N THR A 48 -0.22 1.79 2.91
CA THR A 48 -1.36 2.12 2.06
C THR A 48 -1.26 1.29 0.80
N LEU A 49 -2.26 0.47 0.55
CA LEU A 49 -2.31 -0.41 -0.62
C LEU A 49 -3.50 -0.02 -1.49
N LYS A 50 -3.31 -0.10 -2.80
CA LYS A 50 -4.37 0.18 -3.77
C LYS A 50 -4.78 -1.08 -4.51
N VAL A 51 -6.08 -1.26 -4.66
CA VAL A 51 -6.64 -2.36 -5.45
C VAL A 51 -6.31 -2.15 -6.92
N MET A 52 -5.66 -3.14 -7.53
CA MET A 52 -5.25 -3.11 -8.93
C MET A 52 -6.14 -3.94 -9.86
N ASN A 53 -7.08 -4.70 -9.31
CA ASN A 53 -8.08 -5.41 -10.10
C ASN A 53 -9.02 -4.42 -10.78
N GLU A 54 -9.25 -4.61 -12.08
CA GLU A 54 -10.23 -3.82 -12.81
C GLU A 54 -11.62 -4.04 -12.23
N GLY A 55 -12.42 -2.98 -12.20
CA GLY A 55 -13.78 -3.03 -11.72
C GLY A 55 -14.13 -1.92 -10.75
N LYS A 56 -15.19 -2.16 -9.98
CA LYS A 56 -15.80 -1.19 -9.07
C LYS A 56 -14.84 -0.66 -8.01
N PHE A 57 -13.93 -1.52 -7.52
CA PHE A 57 -13.03 -1.17 -6.42
C PHE A 57 -11.61 -0.81 -6.87
N TYR A 58 -11.40 -0.68 -8.18
CA TYR A 58 -10.10 -0.24 -8.70
C TYR A 58 -9.66 1.07 -8.05
N ASN A 59 -8.39 1.13 -7.64
CA ASN A 59 -7.78 2.26 -6.89
C ASN A 59 -8.31 2.46 -5.47
N ARG A 60 -9.15 1.57 -4.95
CA ARG A 60 -9.59 1.63 -3.55
C ARG A 60 -8.40 1.41 -2.63
N ASN A 61 -8.29 2.23 -1.59
CA ASN A 61 -7.26 2.09 -0.58
C ASN A 61 -7.63 1.02 0.45
N VAL A 62 -6.64 0.19 0.77
CA VAL A 62 -6.69 -0.75 1.90
C VAL A 62 -5.46 -0.48 2.74
N TRP A 63 -5.60 -0.43 4.05
CA TRP A 63 -4.48 -0.17 4.95
C TRP A 63 -4.14 -1.43 5.72
N ASP A 64 -2.84 -1.61 5.98
CA ASP A 64 -2.36 -2.67 6.84
C ASP A 64 -1.24 -2.14 7.74
N ASN A 65 -1.18 -2.63 8.97
CA ASN A 65 -0.15 -2.27 9.92
C ASN A 65 0.78 -3.45 10.13
N TRP A 66 2.07 -3.21 9.94
CA TRP A 66 3.11 -4.19 10.25
C TRP A 66 3.76 -3.78 11.57
N VAL A 67 3.53 -4.57 12.60
CA VAL A 67 4.01 -4.29 13.95
C VAL A 67 5.27 -5.11 14.23
N PHE A 68 6.36 -4.44 14.62
CA PHE A 68 7.65 -5.07 14.90
C PHE A 68 7.76 -5.44 16.38
N SER A 69 6.75 -6.12 16.89
CA SER A 69 6.73 -6.76 18.21
C SER A 69 7.13 -8.23 18.07
N VAL A 70 7.29 -8.92 19.20
CA VAL A 70 7.60 -10.37 19.19
C VAL A 70 6.56 -11.15 18.38
N GLY A 71 5.28 -10.87 18.58
CA GLY A 71 4.21 -11.53 17.82
C GLY A 71 4.08 -11.02 16.39
N GLY A 72 4.27 -9.71 16.20
CA GLY A 72 4.16 -9.06 14.90
C GLY A 72 5.25 -9.50 13.92
N ILE A 73 6.46 -9.73 14.40
CA ILE A 73 7.57 -10.21 13.55
C ILE A 73 7.27 -11.57 12.94
N LYS A 74 6.55 -12.43 13.65
CA LYS A 74 6.13 -13.73 13.10
C LYS A 74 5.24 -13.54 11.86
N ARG A 75 4.31 -12.59 11.93
CA ARG A 75 3.45 -12.24 10.79
C ARG A 75 4.28 -11.63 9.65
N ILE A 76 5.17 -10.71 9.96
CA ILE A 76 6.01 -10.05 8.95
C ILE A 76 6.92 -11.08 8.26
N LYS A 77 7.48 -12.03 8.99
CA LYS A 77 8.26 -13.11 8.40
C LYS A 77 7.43 -13.94 7.41
N LEU A 78 6.20 -14.29 7.77
CA LEU A 78 5.28 -15.01 6.89
C LEU A 78 4.98 -14.19 5.64
N ILE A 79 4.70 -12.90 5.79
CA ILE A 79 4.44 -12.00 4.68
C ILE A 79 5.65 -11.94 3.75
N ARG A 80 6.84 -11.70 4.30
CA ARG A 80 8.08 -11.61 3.51
C ARG A 80 8.33 -12.88 2.72
N LYS A 81 8.12 -14.04 3.35
CA LYS A 81 8.24 -15.33 2.67
C LYS A 81 7.28 -15.42 1.48
N ASN A 82 6.03 -15.05 1.67
CA ASN A 82 5.00 -15.18 0.64
C ASN A 82 5.20 -14.20 -0.52
N ILE A 83 5.76 -13.04 -0.27
CA ILE A 83 6.05 -12.06 -1.33
C ILE A 83 7.48 -12.14 -1.87
N GLY A 84 8.25 -13.13 -1.45
CA GLY A 84 9.58 -13.42 -2.02
C GLY A 84 10.70 -12.57 -1.49
N LEU A 85 10.58 -11.98 -0.30
CA LEU A 85 11.65 -11.23 0.35
C LEU A 85 12.48 -12.11 1.27
N ASN A 86 13.73 -11.69 1.55
CA ASN A 86 14.64 -12.41 2.43
C ASN A 86 14.07 -12.58 3.83
N ILE A 87 14.21 -13.80 4.39
CA ILE A 87 13.79 -14.13 5.76
C ILE A 87 14.90 -14.79 6.57
N VAL A 88 16.15 -14.75 6.09
CA VAL A 88 17.29 -15.45 6.68
C VAL A 88 18.31 -14.46 7.21
N GLY A 89 18.88 -14.76 8.37
CA GLY A 89 19.93 -13.95 8.97
C GLY A 89 19.43 -12.81 9.82
N THR A 90 20.34 -11.92 10.19
CA THR A 90 20.06 -10.71 10.96
C THR A 90 20.20 -9.51 10.04
N PHE A 91 19.13 -8.77 9.86
CA PHE A 91 19.13 -7.56 9.02
C PHE A 91 18.02 -6.62 9.45
N GLN A 92 18.14 -5.37 9.04
CA GLN A 92 17.09 -4.38 9.24
C GLN A 92 16.26 -4.29 7.97
N PRO A 93 14.94 -4.60 8.03
CA PRO A 93 14.09 -4.45 6.86
C PRO A 93 13.94 -2.98 6.49
N THR A 94 13.81 -2.70 5.19
CA THR A 94 13.61 -1.35 4.68
C THR A 94 12.26 -1.24 3.99
N SER A 95 11.64 -0.06 4.10
CA SER A 95 10.37 0.22 3.44
C SER A 95 10.50 0.18 1.91
N GLU A 96 11.69 0.45 1.40
CA GLU A 96 11.98 0.45 -0.03
C GLU A 96 11.80 -0.92 -0.67
N GLU A 97 12.03 -1.99 0.09
CA GLU A 97 11.84 -3.37 -0.39
C GLU A 97 10.38 -3.66 -0.78
N ILE A 98 9.44 -2.98 -0.14
CA ILE A 98 8.01 -3.24 -0.33
C ILE A 98 7.28 -2.13 -1.08
N LEU A 99 7.84 -0.92 -1.11
CA LEU A 99 7.20 0.21 -1.79
C LEU A 99 7.10 -0.08 -3.30
N GLY A 100 5.90 0.03 -3.84
CA GLY A 100 5.61 -0.25 -5.25
C GLY A 100 5.30 -1.72 -5.55
N ARG A 101 5.51 -2.63 -4.60
CA ARG A 101 5.21 -4.06 -4.80
C ARG A 101 3.74 -4.30 -5.02
N VAL A 102 3.44 -5.21 -5.95
CA VAL A 102 2.09 -5.73 -6.16
C VAL A 102 2.03 -7.11 -5.52
N ILE A 103 1.10 -7.25 -4.60
CA ILE A 103 0.92 -8.47 -3.80
C ILE A 103 -0.48 -9.04 -4.02
N LEU A 104 -0.60 -10.34 -3.81
CA LEU A 104 -1.91 -10.99 -3.74
C LEU A 104 -2.26 -11.15 -2.27
N ALA A 105 -3.41 -10.61 -1.86
CA ALA A 105 -3.82 -10.71 -0.46
C ALA A 105 -5.33 -10.90 -0.35
N THR A 106 -5.72 -11.68 0.65
CA THR A 106 -7.13 -11.83 1.03
C THR A 106 -7.54 -10.60 1.83
N VAL A 107 -8.64 -9.98 1.42
CA VAL A 107 -9.27 -8.89 2.17
C VAL A 107 -10.56 -9.44 2.77
N ILE A 108 -10.73 -9.25 4.07
CA ILE A 108 -11.92 -9.66 4.81
C ILE A 108 -12.68 -8.45 5.32
N GLN A 109 -13.87 -8.67 5.84
CA GLN A 109 -14.65 -7.68 6.56
C GLN A 109 -14.60 -8.02 8.05
N GLU A 110 -14.19 -7.06 8.86
CA GLU A 110 -14.09 -7.25 10.31
C GLU A 110 -14.77 -6.09 11.03
N GLU A 111 -15.53 -6.43 12.07
CA GLU A 111 -16.14 -5.43 12.94
C GLU A 111 -15.13 -4.96 13.98
N TYR A 112 -14.97 -3.63 14.09
CA TYR A 112 -14.15 -3.00 15.09
C TYR A 112 -14.86 -1.75 15.62
N ASN A 113 -15.10 -1.71 16.93
CA ASN A 113 -15.80 -0.60 17.59
C ASN A 113 -17.18 -0.29 16.96
N GLY A 114 -17.93 -1.32 16.59
CA GLY A 114 -19.26 -1.18 16.00
C GLY A 114 -19.29 -0.85 14.52
N LYS A 115 -18.11 -0.73 13.89
CA LYS A 115 -17.99 -0.47 12.44
C LYS A 115 -17.36 -1.67 11.74
N VAL A 116 -17.94 -2.05 10.60
CA VAL A 116 -17.37 -3.07 9.73
C VAL A 116 -16.41 -2.39 8.76
N GLN A 117 -15.20 -2.92 8.64
CA GLN A 117 -14.18 -2.38 7.74
C GLN A 117 -13.42 -3.50 7.06
N ASN A 118 -12.83 -3.17 5.91
CA ASN A 118 -11.98 -4.11 5.17
C ASN A 118 -10.60 -4.17 5.82
N LYS A 119 -10.06 -5.38 5.87
CA LYS A 119 -8.79 -5.67 6.55
C LYS A 119 -8.11 -6.85 5.89
N ILE A 120 -6.78 -6.88 5.94
CA ILE A 120 -5.98 -8.04 5.56
C ILE A 120 -5.72 -8.84 6.84
N PRO A 121 -6.17 -10.12 6.93
CA PRO A 121 -5.95 -10.92 8.13
C PRO A 121 -4.48 -11.30 8.31
N PHE A 122 -4.14 -11.91 9.43
CA PHE A 122 -2.77 -12.30 9.79
C PHE A 122 -2.07 -13.05 8.67
N ASP A 123 -2.73 -14.02 8.08
CA ASP A 123 -2.20 -14.89 7.02
C ASP A 123 -2.75 -14.52 5.62
N GLY A 124 -3.19 -13.27 5.44
CA GLY A 124 -3.85 -12.85 4.20
C GLY A 124 -2.93 -12.67 3.00
N TYR A 125 -1.65 -12.43 3.20
CA TYR A 125 -0.71 -12.27 2.08
C TYR A 125 -0.39 -13.65 1.48
N LYS A 126 -0.52 -13.76 0.16
CA LYS A 126 -0.38 -15.03 -0.55
C LYS A 126 0.71 -14.96 -1.61
N MET A 127 1.24 -16.11 -1.98
CA MET A 127 2.13 -16.24 -3.12
C MET A 127 1.33 -16.12 -4.41
N ILE A 128 1.90 -15.45 -5.41
CA ILE A 128 1.29 -15.42 -6.75
C ILE A 128 1.80 -16.66 -7.49
N ASP A 129 0.91 -17.64 -7.68
CA ASP A 129 1.26 -18.91 -8.34
C ASP A 129 0.98 -18.89 -9.86
N ASP A 130 0.25 -17.89 -10.34
CA ASP A 130 -0.11 -17.73 -11.75
C ASP A 130 0.92 -16.88 -12.46
N LEU A 131 1.60 -17.45 -13.47
CA LEU A 131 2.65 -16.76 -14.22
C LEU A 131 2.14 -15.50 -14.92
N GLY A 132 0.93 -15.53 -15.47
CA GLY A 132 0.33 -14.36 -16.12
C GLY A 132 0.07 -13.23 -15.15
N MET A 133 -0.43 -13.57 -13.96
CA MET A 133 -0.66 -12.61 -12.88
C MET A 133 0.67 -12.05 -12.36
N GLU A 134 1.70 -12.89 -12.22
CA GLU A 134 3.02 -12.45 -11.80
C GLU A 134 3.63 -11.45 -12.78
N GLN A 135 3.53 -11.72 -14.09
CA GLN A 135 4.00 -10.80 -15.12
C GLN A 135 3.23 -9.49 -15.12
N TYR A 136 1.93 -9.55 -14.93
CA TYR A 136 1.09 -8.35 -14.79
C TYR A 136 1.48 -7.51 -13.59
N ALA A 137 1.67 -8.16 -12.44
CA ALA A 137 2.10 -7.51 -11.21
C ALA A 137 3.46 -6.83 -11.39
N LYS A 138 4.41 -7.51 -12.03
CA LYS A 138 5.74 -6.95 -12.30
C LYS A 138 5.66 -5.72 -13.21
N GLY A 139 4.80 -5.74 -14.22
CA GLY A 139 4.58 -4.60 -15.10
C GLY A 139 4.08 -3.38 -14.33
N LEU A 140 3.16 -3.57 -13.40
CA LEU A 140 2.66 -2.49 -12.54
C LEU A 140 3.75 -1.94 -11.62
N GLU A 141 4.58 -2.82 -11.06
CA GLU A 141 5.72 -2.41 -10.22
C GLU A 141 6.71 -1.56 -11.01
N ASP A 142 7.04 -1.97 -12.23
CA ASP A 142 7.96 -1.24 -13.09
C ASP A 142 7.40 0.14 -13.47
N GLU A 143 6.11 0.24 -13.78
CA GLU A 143 5.44 1.51 -14.04
C GLU A 143 5.48 2.45 -12.84
N PHE A 144 5.24 1.92 -11.65
CA PHE A 144 5.28 2.69 -10.40
C PHE A 144 6.67 3.28 -10.17
N HIS A 145 7.71 2.49 -10.28
CA HIS A 145 9.09 2.93 -10.06
C HIS A 145 9.55 3.91 -11.14
N LYS A 146 9.12 3.72 -12.38
CA LYS A 146 9.39 4.64 -13.46
C LYS A 146 8.75 6.01 -13.23
N ALA A 147 7.47 6.04 -12.86
CA ALA A 147 6.76 7.28 -12.58
C ALA A 147 7.42 8.04 -11.42
N LYS A 148 7.84 7.33 -10.38
CA LYS A 148 8.51 7.92 -9.23
C LYS A 148 9.89 8.48 -9.61
N SER A 149 10.63 7.78 -10.44
CA SER A 149 11.94 8.23 -10.95
C SER A 149 11.78 9.48 -11.81
N ASP A 150 10.80 9.52 -12.70
CA ASP A 150 10.50 10.67 -13.55
C ASP A 150 10.13 11.88 -12.70
N MET A 151 9.34 11.71 -11.65
CA MET A 151 9.00 12.79 -10.72
C MET A 151 10.22 13.33 -9.97
N SER A 152 11.11 12.44 -9.52
CA SER A 152 12.35 12.83 -8.86
C SER A 152 13.27 13.61 -9.81
N TYR A 153 13.36 13.18 -11.06
CA TYR A 153 14.13 13.85 -12.09
C TYR A 153 13.62 15.27 -12.35
N ASP A 154 12.30 15.44 -12.47
CA ASP A 154 11.69 16.75 -12.68
C ASP A 154 11.97 17.70 -11.51
N ALA A 155 11.90 17.19 -10.28
CA ALA A 155 12.22 17.96 -9.09
C ALA A 155 13.68 18.42 -9.07
N ASP A 156 14.61 17.55 -9.47
CA ASP A 156 16.04 17.88 -9.56
C ASP A 156 16.31 18.94 -10.63
N VAL A 157 15.64 18.84 -11.77
CA VAL A 157 15.76 19.85 -12.85
C VAL A 157 15.25 21.19 -12.38
N ASP A 158 14.14 21.25 -11.70
CA ASP A 158 13.59 22.50 -11.16
C ASP A 158 14.55 23.12 -10.15
N THR A 159 15.19 22.33 -9.30
CA THR A 159 16.20 22.80 -8.35
C THR A 159 17.41 23.37 -9.06
N GLU A 160 17.90 22.72 -10.11
CA GLU A 160 19.02 23.22 -10.92
C GLU A 160 18.68 24.54 -11.61
N MET A 161 17.48 24.70 -12.11
CA MET A 161 17.00 25.92 -12.72
C MET A 161 16.98 27.08 -11.73
N ASP A 162 16.50 26.82 -10.51
CA ASP A 162 16.50 27.82 -9.44
C ASP A 162 17.92 28.26 -9.08
N ASP A 163 18.87 27.31 -8.99
CA ASP A 163 20.27 27.61 -8.72
C ASP A 163 20.90 28.46 -9.82
N VAL A 164 20.51 28.23 -11.08
CA VAL A 164 20.99 29.00 -12.22
C VAL A 164 20.47 30.44 -12.19
N GLU A 165 19.26 30.64 -11.74
CA GLU A 165 18.62 31.95 -11.66
C GLU A 165 19.10 32.77 -10.46
N ALA A 166 19.49 32.12 -9.38
CA ALA A 166 19.88 32.76 -8.12
C ALA A 166 21.02 33.81 -8.28
N PRO A 167 22.02 33.66 -9.17
CA PRO A 167 23.07 34.65 -9.34
C PRO A 167 22.64 35.93 -10.06
N PHE A 168 21.48 35.92 -10.64
CA PHE A 168 20.97 37.08 -11.39
C PHE A 168 19.98 37.88 -10.55
#